data_d31898c54bd63536111bab79e7e35050
#
_entry.id   d31898c54bd63536111bab79e7e35050
#
_cell.length_a   1.000
_cell.length_b   1.000
_cell.length_c   1.000
_cell.angle_alpha   90.00
_cell.angle_beta   90.00
_cell.angle_gamma   90.00
#
_symmetry.space_group_name_H-M   'P 1'
#
loop_
_entity.id
_entity.type
_entity.pdbx_description
1 polymer ?
#
loop_
_entity_poly.entity_id
_entity_poly.type
_entity_poly.pdbx_seq_one_letter_code
_entity_poly.pdbx_strand_id
1 'polypeptide(L)'
;YGGEEFLICLPNADLVQADIVLERVRTALAEISVDIGEADPISVTASFGAAPTSPDIDLNETIELADKALYQAKETGRNRVEISKG
;
A
#
# COMPACT_ATOMS: atom_id res chain seq x y z
N TYR A 1 3.04 0.66 11.84
CA TYR A 1 1.81 1.38 12.09
C TYR A 1 0.65 0.41 12.20
N GLY A 2 0.17 0.20 13.42
CA GLY A 2 -0.95 -0.70 13.65
C GLY A 2 -0.61 -2.19 13.42
N GLY A 3 0.45 -2.70 13.99
CA GLY A 3 0.79 -4.11 13.89
C GLY A 3 1.39 -4.49 12.54
N GLU A 4 0.57 -4.98 11.63
CA GLU A 4 1.01 -5.40 10.30
C GLU A 4 0.99 -4.27 9.27
N GLU A 5 0.60 -3.09 9.67
CA GLU A 5 0.53 -1.94 8.78
C GLU A 5 1.77 -1.07 8.93
N PHE A 6 2.20 -0.48 7.83
CA PHE A 6 3.37 0.38 7.77
C PHE A 6 3.02 1.69 7.11
N LEU A 7 3.62 2.77 7.59
CA LEU A 7 3.47 4.08 6.98
C LEU A 7 4.72 4.38 6.17
N ILE A 8 4.55 4.69 4.90
CA ILE A 8 5.66 4.99 3.99
C ILE A 8 5.48 6.39 3.44
N CYS A 9 6.53 7.19 3.52
CA CYS A 9 6.53 8.53 2.95
C CYS A 9 7.33 8.54 1.64
N LEU A 10 6.74 9.10 0.58
CA LEU A 10 7.38 9.21 -0.72
C LEU A 10 7.58 10.70 -1.03
N PRO A 11 8.70 11.29 -0.59
CA PRO A 11 8.91 12.72 -0.79
C PRO A 11 9.02 13.07 -2.27
N ASN A 12 8.44 14.21 -2.63
CA ASN A 12 8.46 14.75 -4.00
C ASN A 12 7.79 13.86 -5.04
N ALA A 13 6.93 12.93 -4.61
CA ALA A 13 6.17 12.08 -5.51
C ALA A 13 4.71 12.55 -5.55
N ASP A 14 4.14 12.66 -6.75
CA ASP A 14 2.71 12.86 -6.90
C ASP A 14 2.01 11.50 -6.83
N LEU A 15 0.67 11.50 -6.90
CA LEU A 15 -0.09 10.26 -6.77
C LEU A 15 0.16 9.29 -7.93
N VAL A 16 0.46 9.80 -9.12
CA VAL A 16 0.78 8.94 -10.26
C VAL A 16 2.11 8.23 -10.02
N GLN A 17 3.11 8.96 -9.56
CA GLN A 17 4.41 8.38 -9.24
C GLN A 17 4.32 7.41 -8.08
N ALA A 18 3.54 7.74 -7.06
CA ALA A 18 3.32 6.87 -5.92
C ALA A 18 2.67 5.55 -6.35
N ASP A 19 1.68 5.62 -7.24
CA ASP A 19 1.02 4.44 -7.75
C ASP A 19 2.01 3.52 -8.48
N ILE A 20 2.86 4.11 -9.32
CA ILE A 20 3.87 3.35 -10.05
C ILE A 20 4.82 2.63 -9.09
N VAL A 21 5.31 3.33 -8.08
CA VAL A 21 6.23 2.75 -7.10
C VAL A 21 5.55 1.64 -6.30
N LEU A 22 4.34 1.89 -5.82
CA LEU A 22 3.61 0.92 -5.00
C LEU A 22 3.21 -0.31 -5.81
N GLU A 23 2.87 -0.14 -7.08
CA GLU A 23 2.59 -1.27 -7.96
C GLU A 23 3.84 -2.14 -8.18
N ARG A 24 5.00 -1.51 -8.28
CA ARG A 24 6.26 -2.26 -8.39
C ARG A 24 6.53 -3.06 -7.12
N VAL A 25 6.31 -2.46 -5.96
CA VAL A 25 6.50 -3.14 -4.68
C VAL A 25 5.50 -4.30 -4.56
N ARG A 26 4.25 -4.05 -4.88
CA ARG A 26 3.20 -5.06 -4.82
C ARG A 26 3.53 -6.26 -5.71
N THR A 27 3.93 -5.99 -6.95
CA THR A 27 4.27 -7.03 -7.91
C THR A 27 5.50 -7.82 -7.46
N ALA A 28 6.51 -7.12 -6.96
CA ALA A 28 7.72 -7.77 -6.47
C ALA A 28 7.42 -8.70 -5.29
N LEU A 29 6.57 -8.27 -4.37
CA LEU A 29 6.17 -9.10 -3.23
C LEU A 29 5.40 -10.34 -3.68
N ALA A 30 4.50 -10.18 -4.66
CA ALA A 30 3.71 -11.29 -5.16
C ALA A 30 4.57 -12.35 -5.86
N GLU A 31 5.73 -11.95 -6.37
CA GLU A 31 6.66 -12.87 -7.03
C GLU A 31 7.59 -13.59 -6.07
N ILE A 32 7.66 -13.12 -4.82
CA ILE A 32 8.51 -13.75 -3.81
C ILE A 32 7.84 -15.04 -3.34
N SER A 33 8.63 -16.11 -3.34
CA SER A 33 8.20 -17.40 -2.83
C SER A 33 9.16 -17.80 -1.71
N VAL A 34 8.61 -18.04 -0.53
CA VAL A 34 9.43 -18.38 0.64
C VAL A 34 9.36 -19.87 0.86
N ASP A 35 10.51 -20.53 0.74
CA ASP A 35 10.63 -21.97 0.99
C ASP A 35 10.95 -22.15 2.49
N ILE A 36 10.03 -22.77 3.22
CA ILE A 36 10.18 -23.00 4.67
C ILE A 36 10.44 -24.47 4.97
N GLY A 37 10.85 -25.24 3.96
CA GLY A 37 11.17 -26.66 4.16
C GLY A 37 9.94 -27.56 4.08
N GLU A 38 8.79 -27.03 3.73
CA GLU A 38 7.59 -27.82 3.49
C GLU A 38 7.36 -28.03 2.00
N ALA A 39 6.35 -28.80 1.63
CA ALA A 39 6.12 -29.16 0.25
C ALA A 39 5.81 -27.99 -0.65
N ASP A 40 5.09 -26.99 -0.11
CA ASP A 40 4.67 -25.80 -0.88
C ASP A 40 5.29 -24.54 -0.33
N PRO A 41 5.92 -23.71 -1.19
CA PRO A 41 6.42 -22.41 -0.74
C PRO A 41 5.27 -21.46 -0.39
N ILE A 42 5.55 -20.51 0.52
CA ILE A 42 4.60 -19.48 0.91
C ILE A 42 4.75 -18.29 -0.03
N SER A 43 3.62 -17.83 -0.57
CA SER A 43 3.56 -16.58 -1.33
C SER A 43 2.97 -15.48 -0.48
N VAL A 44 3.45 -14.26 -0.66
CA VAL A 44 3.01 -13.09 0.10
C VAL A 44 2.47 -12.05 -0.87
N THR A 45 1.33 -11.46 -0.53
CA THR A 45 0.80 -10.32 -1.26
C THR A 45 0.56 -9.18 -0.28
N ALA A 46 0.41 -7.97 -0.80
CA ALA A 46 0.13 -6.81 0.02
C ALA A 46 -0.90 -5.91 -0.64
N SER A 47 -1.67 -5.22 0.19
CA SER A 47 -2.61 -4.20 -0.26
C SER A 47 -2.10 -2.85 0.21
N PHE A 48 -2.34 -1.82 -0.59
CA PHE A 48 -1.83 -0.48 -0.33
C PHE A 48 -2.93 0.55 -0.48
N GLY A 49 -2.91 1.55 0.40
CA GLY A 49 -3.71 2.75 0.24
C GLY A 49 -2.77 3.94 0.21
N ALA A 50 -3.01 4.88 -0.68
CA ALA A 50 -2.19 6.06 -0.83
C ALA A 50 -3.05 7.33 -0.84
N ALA A 51 -2.51 8.40 -0.26
CA ALA A 51 -3.16 9.69 -0.24
C ALA A 51 -2.10 10.78 -0.36
N PRO A 52 -2.46 11.94 -0.94
CA PRO A 52 -1.52 13.05 -1.07
C PRO A 52 -1.33 13.76 0.25
N THR A 53 -0.16 14.36 0.43
CA THR A 53 0.07 15.32 1.49
C THR A 53 0.25 16.72 0.89
N SER A 54 -0.11 17.74 1.63
CA SER A 54 0.17 19.12 1.25
C SER A 54 0.27 19.97 2.50
N PRO A 55 0.85 21.19 2.41
CA PRO A 55 0.89 22.09 3.55
C PRO A 55 -0.49 22.47 4.09
N ASP A 56 -1.52 22.33 3.27
CA ASP A 56 -2.89 22.71 3.62
C ASP A 56 -3.69 21.59 4.27
N ILE A 57 -3.13 20.38 4.30
CA ILE A 57 -3.81 19.21 4.84
C ILE A 57 -3.07 18.73 6.09
N ASP A 58 -3.81 18.54 7.18
CA ASP A 58 -3.27 17.98 8.40
C ASP A 58 -2.77 16.53 8.11
N LEU A 59 -1.62 16.19 8.66
CA LEU A 59 -1.04 14.85 8.49
C LEU A 59 -2.02 13.77 8.93
N ASN A 60 -2.73 13.98 10.03
CA ASN A 60 -3.72 13.00 10.49
C ASN A 60 -4.82 12.78 9.48
N GLU A 61 -5.24 13.84 8.80
CA GLU A 61 -6.25 13.76 7.75
C GLU A 61 -5.74 12.96 6.54
N THR A 62 -4.48 13.19 6.17
CA THR A 62 -3.84 12.42 5.10
C THR A 62 -3.79 10.94 5.46
N ILE A 63 -3.42 10.61 6.69
CA ILE A 63 -3.37 9.23 7.16
C ILE A 63 -4.76 8.59 7.09
N GLU A 64 -5.80 9.31 7.51
CA GLU A 64 -7.17 8.80 7.42
C GLU A 64 -7.59 8.50 6.00
N LEU A 65 -7.22 9.37 5.06
CA LEU A 65 -7.53 9.15 3.65
C LEU A 65 -6.81 7.92 3.10
N ALA A 66 -5.55 7.75 3.48
CA ALA A 66 -4.79 6.57 3.06
C ALA A 66 -5.37 5.30 3.68
N ASP A 67 -5.82 5.36 4.94
CA ASP A 67 -6.45 4.22 5.60
C ASP A 67 -7.76 3.83 4.92
N LYS A 68 -8.55 4.80 4.50
CA LYS A 68 -9.79 4.52 3.76
C LYS A 68 -9.49 3.85 2.43
N ALA A 69 -8.47 4.32 1.73
CA ALA A 69 -8.06 3.71 0.47
C ALA A 69 -7.56 2.28 0.70
N LEU A 70 -6.80 2.06 1.75
CA LEU A 70 -6.33 0.72 2.11
C LEU A 70 -7.50 -0.21 2.44
N TYR A 71 -8.48 0.29 3.17
CA TYR A 71 -9.68 -0.49 3.47
C TYR A 71 -10.38 -0.90 2.19
N GLN A 72 -10.51 0.01 1.24
CA GLN A 72 -11.10 -0.32 -0.05
C GLN A 72 -10.29 -1.37 -0.81
N ALA A 73 -8.96 -1.29 -0.76
CA ALA A 73 -8.11 -2.29 -1.39
C ALA A 73 -8.39 -3.67 -0.80
N LYS A 74 -8.55 -3.76 0.51
CA LYS A 74 -8.84 -5.03 1.20
C LYS A 74 -10.24 -5.54 0.87
N GLU A 75 -11.21 -4.64 0.76
CA GLU A 75 -12.61 -5.03 0.48
C GLU A 75 -12.84 -5.42 -0.97
N THR A 76 -12.03 -4.90 -1.89
CA THR A 76 -12.23 -5.14 -3.32
C THR A 76 -11.33 -6.24 -3.90
N GLY A 77 -10.69 -7.03 -3.04
CA GLY A 77 -9.97 -8.20 -3.50
C GLY A 77 -8.54 -8.34 -2.99
N ARG A 78 -8.03 -7.35 -2.26
CA ARG A 78 -6.66 -7.36 -1.75
C ARG A 78 -5.63 -7.37 -2.88
N ASN A 79 -4.36 -7.47 -2.57
CA ASN A 79 -3.26 -7.51 -3.54
C ASN A 79 -3.41 -6.44 -4.61
N ARG A 80 -3.51 -5.20 -4.17
CA ARG A 80 -3.72 -4.05 -5.07
C ARG A 80 -3.36 -2.75 -4.39
N VAL A 81 -3.24 -1.71 -5.20
CA VAL A 81 -3.03 -0.34 -4.74
C VAL A 81 -4.32 0.45 -5.01
N GLU A 82 -4.82 1.12 -4.00
CA GLU A 82 -5.93 2.06 -4.14
C GLU A 82 -5.45 3.45 -3.78
N ILE A 83 -5.87 4.43 -4.56
CA ILE A 83 -5.52 5.83 -4.36
C ILE A 83 -6.72 6.56 -3.79
N SER A 84 -6.49 7.37 -2.77
CA SER A 84 -7.54 8.19 -2.18
C SER A 84 -8.15 9.14 -3.23
N LYS A 85 -9.47 9.23 -3.25
CA LYS A 85 -10.19 10.09 -4.18
C LYS A 85 -10.64 11.41 -3.56
N GLY A 86 -10.18 11.72 -2.39
CA GLY A 86 -10.54 12.99 -1.78
C GLY A 86 -10.46 13.04 -0.28
#